data_43ef7afb7421437e8ee0c43a60aaed38
#
_entry.id   43ef7afb7421437e8ee0c43a60aaed38
#
_cell.length_a   1.000
_cell.length_b   1.000
_cell.length_c   1.000
_cell.angle_alpha   90.00
_cell.angle_beta   90.00
_cell.angle_gamma   90.00
#
_symmetry.space_group_name_H-M   'P 1'
#
loop_
_entity.id
_entity.type
_entity.pdbx_description
1 polymer ?
#
loop_
_entity_poly.entity_id
_entity_poly.type
_entity_poly.pdbx_seq_one_letter_code
_entity_poly.pdbx_strand_id
1 'polypeptide(L)'
;MSDNKKQMMDIQKVKSFSVAVSDEHQRNWGDDLFSRKENDPKYNYDRSRTRLNFQVSKGGELGPIDKNKSITDKIEQAIKNRVTGRVNATSNRAVSLVFGGNREQMRKLAFGDQTISENGNNWDVDSCSGIDRWAKDIYDFCCREFGEENVVSFIVHLDELNPHAHAVIVPITKDGRLSAKDMFGGNDMNQARTRMRELHSRLAEVNEKYGLERGDDITITGAKHKSTETYRRELADECRNLSNEVGMKKTLLSGLNRSITKAETKIKALQTMVSNLEKAEADKQATIAELEDYMRNHLGDAVEIKAKITATRKELWDVRDKLNDKKMKLAQAKLQLDELQKNTFHIEARNREIKADFEKTAVSYQQQMINKIWAQAGMKALAEIADIYPRMTSTHDSSLFDDSFAMDFINYGDKIIYCAMYLYIGYVNEATNFAESQGGGGSDTKDWGREKDEDEIEWIRRCLRQATKMMKPMKRKGLSR
;
A
#
# COMPACT_ATOMS: atom_id res chain seq x y z
N MET A 1 5.70 -1.54 -16.78
CA MET A 1 5.46 -0.39 -15.89
C MET A 1 6.76 0.36 -15.84
N SER A 2 6.79 1.66 -16.12
CA SER A 2 8.00 2.47 -16.03
C SER A 2 8.44 2.45 -14.57
N ASP A 3 9.59 1.85 -14.30
CA ASP A 3 10.26 1.90 -13.00
C ASP A 3 10.52 3.37 -12.69
N ASN A 4 9.82 3.90 -11.68
CA ASN A 4 9.84 5.33 -11.36
C ASN A 4 11.13 5.67 -10.60
N LYS A 5 12.27 5.62 -11.31
CA LYS A 5 13.61 5.86 -10.77
C LYS A 5 13.92 7.34 -10.56
N LYS A 6 13.01 8.06 -9.92
CA LYS A 6 13.15 9.51 -9.73
C LYS A 6 14.20 9.86 -8.67
N GLN A 7 14.98 10.91 -8.99
CA GLN A 7 15.86 11.56 -8.02
C GLN A 7 15.07 12.34 -6.98
N MET A 8 15.67 12.58 -5.82
CA MET A 8 15.16 13.45 -4.77
C MET A 8 16.22 14.48 -4.38
N MET A 9 15.79 15.72 -4.23
CA MET A 9 16.55 16.78 -3.56
C MET A 9 15.56 17.59 -2.71
N ASP A 10 15.80 17.65 -1.41
CA ASP A 10 15.07 18.53 -0.48
C ASP A 10 15.99 19.64 0.00
N ILE A 11 15.44 20.85 0.17
CA ILE A 11 16.20 22.05 0.53
C ILE A 11 15.49 22.78 1.67
N GLN A 12 16.13 22.80 2.82
CA GLN A 12 15.60 23.45 4.00
C GLN A 12 16.53 24.61 4.45
N LYS A 13 16.00 25.82 4.45
CA LYS A 13 16.70 27.00 5.01
C LYS A 13 16.53 27.03 6.52
N VAL A 14 17.63 27.07 7.26
CA VAL A 14 17.62 27.01 8.73
C VAL A 14 18.25 28.24 9.35
N LYS A 15 17.55 28.82 10.32
CA LYS A 15 18.06 29.98 11.10
C LYS A 15 19.02 29.57 12.21
N SER A 16 18.81 28.35 12.75
CA SER A 16 19.65 27.76 13.78
C SER A 16 19.79 26.27 13.49
N PHE A 17 21.03 25.79 13.41
CA PHE A 17 21.33 24.37 13.26
C PHE A 17 21.64 23.85 14.67
N SER A 18 20.74 23.05 15.24
CA SER A 18 20.89 22.60 16.63
C SER A 18 21.96 21.51 16.75
N VAL A 19 22.55 21.41 17.94
CA VAL A 19 23.50 20.34 18.29
C VAL A 19 22.85 18.96 18.08
N ALA A 20 21.56 18.80 18.44
CA ALA A 20 20.85 17.54 18.26
C ALA A 20 20.76 17.11 16.77
N VAL A 21 20.55 18.05 15.85
CA VAL A 21 20.57 17.79 14.40
C VAL A 21 21.99 17.49 13.92
N SER A 22 22.99 18.19 14.46
CA SER A 22 24.40 17.88 14.18
C SER A 22 24.75 16.45 14.59
N ASP A 23 24.40 16.07 15.82
CA ASP A 23 24.65 14.73 16.36
C ASP A 23 23.92 13.65 15.55
N GLU A 24 22.71 13.96 15.06
CA GLU A 24 21.95 13.06 14.20
C GLU A 24 22.68 12.82 12.87
N HIS A 25 23.11 13.87 12.18
CA HIS A 25 23.88 13.73 10.94
C HIS A 25 25.20 13.00 11.17
N GLN A 26 25.92 13.30 12.25
CA GLN A 26 27.23 12.71 12.55
C GLN A 26 27.12 11.36 13.27
N ARG A 27 25.90 10.89 13.63
CA ARG A 27 25.70 9.72 14.52
C ARG A 27 26.57 9.82 15.76
N ASN A 28 26.64 11.03 16.33
CA ASN A 28 27.42 11.34 17.50
C ASN A 28 26.59 11.16 18.78
N TRP A 29 26.15 9.93 19.00
CA TRP A 29 25.30 9.55 20.13
C TRP A 29 26.02 8.55 21.03
N GLY A 30 25.75 8.64 22.33
CA GLY A 30 26.10 7.56 23.25
C GLY A 30 25.25 6.31 23.01
N ASP A 31 25.72 5.17 23.48
CA ASP A 31 25.07 3.87 23.24
C ASP A 31 23.59 3.85 23.66
N ASP A 32 23.25 4.45 24.79
CA ASP A 32 21.85 4.52 25.27
C ASP A 32 20.93 5.28 24.33
N LEU A 33 21.41 6.43 23.81
CA LEU A 33 20.63 7.24 22.87
C LEU A 33 20.54 6.56 21.51
N PHE A 34 21.62 5.91 21.09
CA PHE A 34 21.64 5.13 19.85
C PHE A 34 20.60 3.99 19.92
N SER A 35 20.60 3.22 20.99
CA SER A 35 19.64 2.12 21.20
C SER A 35 18.18 2.60 21.21
N ARG A 36 17.92 3.77 21.80
CA ARG A 36 16.57 4.37 21.74
C ARG A 36 16.18 4.77 20.33
N LYS A 37 17.09 5.37 19.57
CA LYS A 37 16.82 5.82 18.20
C LYS A 37 16.73 4.67 17.19
N GLU A 38 17.53 3.62 17.36
CA GLU A 38 17.46 2.39 16.57
C GLU A 38 16.08 1.72 16.71
N ASN A 39 15.53 1.73 17.91
CA ASN A 39 14.21 1.17 18.20
C ASN A 39 13.06 2.19 18.02
N ASP A 40 13.37 3.44 17.63
CA ASP A 40 12.35 4.45 17.30
C ASP A 40 12.02 4.35 15.80
N PRO A 41 10.85 3.87 15.45
CA PRO A 41 10.46 3.66 14.05
C PRO A 41 10.33 4.96 13.24
N LYS A 42 10.43 6.11 13.88
CA LYS A 42 10.57 7.40 13.20
C LYS A 42 11.88 7.47 12.41
N TYR A 43 12.93 6.83 12.93
CA TYR A 43 14.28 6.94 12.39
C TYR A 43 14.73 5.69 11.62
N ASN A 44 14.30 4.49 12.02
CA ASN A 44 14.65 3.21 11.36
C ASN A 44 16.16 3.03 11.10
N TYR A 45 16.98 3.33 12.11
CA TYR A 45 18.42 3.16 12.01
C TYR A 45 18.80 1.69 12.15
N ASP A 46 19.70 1.24 11.29
CA ASP A 46 20.33 -0.08 11.38
C ASP A 46 21.75 0.08 11.93
N ARG A 47 21.92 -0.22 13.21
CA ARG A 47 23.21 -0.10 13.91
C ARG A 47 24.32 -0.89 13.23
N SER A 48 24.01 -2.06 12.67
CA SER A 48 25.00 -2.91 12.00
C SER A 48 25.61 -2.26 10.76
N ARG A 49 24.86 -1.34 10.11
CA ARG A 49 25.31 -0.58 8.93
C ARG A 49 25.86 0.82 9.24
N THR A 50 25.76 1.30 10.48
CA THR A 50 26.27 2.64 10.84
C THR A 50 27.77 2.80 10.56
N ARG A 51 28.52 1.71 10.60
CA ARG A 51 29.94 1.65 10.22
C ARG A 51 30.21 2.00 8.75
N LEU A 52 29.20 1.86 7.90
CA LEU A 52 29.27 2.14 6.47
C LEU A 52 28.98 3.60 6.13
N ASN A 53 28.48 4.38 7.08
CA ASN A 53 28.28 5.81 6.89
C ASN A 53 29.63 6.50 6.71
N PHE A 54 29.69 7.47 5.80
CA PHE A 54 30.93 8.16 5.51
C PHE A 54 30.69 9.64 5.21
N GLN A 55 31.75 10.41 5.17
CA GLN A 55 31.70 11.80 4.72
C GLN A 55 32.54 12.01 3.46
N VAL A 56 32.19 13.05 2.72
CA VAL A 56 33.05 13.63 1.68
C VAL A 56 33.62 14.94 2.20
N SER A 57 34.93 15.01 2.27
CA SER A 57 35.65 16.18 2.75
C SER A 57 36.11 17.08 1.60
N LYS A 58 36.68 18.23 1.92
CA LYS A 58 37.23 19.16 0.96
C LYS A 58 38.20 18.46 0.00
N GLY A 59 38.09 18.75 -1.29
CA GLY A 59 38.82 18.04 -2.34
C GLY A 59 38.19 16.71 -2.77
N GLY A 60 36.98 16.37 -2.30
CA GLY A 60 36.26 15.15 -2.69
C GLY A 60 36.82 13.87 -2.01
N GLU A 61 37.54 14.00 -0.90
CA GLU A 61 38.09 12.87 -0.18
C GLU A 61 37.03 12.15 0.65
N LEU A 62 36.93 10.82 0.47
CA LEU A 62 36.06 9.94 1.26
C LEU A 62 36.73 9.54 2.55
N GLY A 63 36.00 9.54 3.63
CA GLY A 63 36.52 9.10 4.92
C GLY A 63 35.43 8.87 5.97
N PRO A 64 35.80 8.38 7.14
CA PRO A 64 34.88 8.22 8.24
C PRO A 64 34.32 9.59 8.69
N ILE A 65 33.11 9.59 9.24
CA ILE A 65 32.47 10.82 9.70
C ILE A 65 33.30 11.46 10.82
N ASP A 66 33.73 12.71 10.63
CA ASP A 66 34.41 13.49 11.67
C ASP A 66 33.42 13.89 12.77
N LYS A 67 33.63 13.35 13.97
CA LYS A 67 32.86 13.62 15.18
C LYS A 67 33.54 14.58 16.15
N ASN A 68 34.77 15.02 15.85
CA ASN A 68 35.52 15.88 16.75
C ASN A 68 34.95 17.31 16.81
N LYS A 69 34.27 17.72 15.73
CA LYS A 69 33.69 19.05 15.61
C LYS A 69 32.26 18.98 15.15
N SER A 70 31.35 19.58 15.89
CA SER A 70 29.95 19.61 15.51
C SER A 70 29.74 20.40 14.20
N ILE A 71 28.71 20.03 13.43
CA ILE A 71 28.32 20.78 12.23
C ILE A 71 27.93 22.21 12.63
N THR A 72 27.31 22.38 13.81
CA THR A 72 26.96 23.68 14.37
C THR A 72 28.21 24.57 14.53
N ASP A 73 29.30 24.02 15.08
CA ASP A 73 30.56 24.76 15.24
C ASP A 73 31.21 25.08 13.89
N LYS A 74 31.15 24.17 12.93
CA LYS A 74 31.64 24.40 11.57
C LYS A 74 30.89 25.56 10.90
N ILE A 75 29.56 25.64 11.06
CA ILE A 75 28.74 26.77 10.57
C ILE A 75 29.16 28.06 11.22
N GLU A 76 29.24 28.13 12.57
CA GLU A 76 29.58 29.35 13.31
C GLU A 76 30.99 29.81 12.95
N GLN A 77 31.94 28.89 12.82
CA GLN A 77 33.30 29.22 12.40
C GLN A 77 33.37 29.79 10.98
N ALA A 78 32.62 29.17 10.02
CA ALA A 78 32.55 29.68 8.66
C ALA A 78 31.97 31.09 8.61
N ILE A 79 30.92 31.36 9.36
CA ILE A 79 30.31 32.69 9.46
C ILE A 79 31.31 33.68 10.08
N LYS A 80 31.92 33.32 11.22
CA LYS A 80 32.88 34.19 11.91
C LYS A 80 34.09 34.58 11.06
N ASN A 81 34.58 33.63 10.26
CA ASN A 81 35.82 33.82 9.50
C ASN A 81 35.59 34.48 8.15
N ARG A 82 34.40 34.38 7.55
CA ARG A 82 34.20 34.73 6.14
C ARG A 82 33.10 35.78 5.93
N VAL A 83 32.21 36.02 6.89
CA VAL A 83 31.20 37.07 6.77
C VAL A 83 31.77 38.42 7.20
N THR A 84 31.80 39.36 6.28
CA THR A 84 32.39 40.71 6.50
C THR A 84 31.35 41.72 6.99
N GLY A 85 30.05 41.43 6.83
CA GLY A 85 28.96 42.31 7.19
C GLY A 85 28.26 41.91 8.47
N ARG A 86 27.27 42.71 8.89
CA ARG A 86 26.42 42.41 10.07
C ARG A 86 25.52 41.21 9.76
N VAL A 87 25.56 40.19 10.61
CA VAL A 87 24.64 39.06 10.58
C VAL A 87 23.35 39.43 11.34
N ASN A 88 22.23 39.49 10.68
CA ASN A 88 20.93 39.73 11.32
C ASN A 88 20.46 38.49 12.06
N ALA A 89 19.78 38.68 13.20
CA ALA A 89 19.22 37.58 14.00
C ALA A 89 18.21 36.70 13.23
N THR A 90 17.59 37.25 12.19
CA THR A 90 16.61 36.56 11.33
C THR A 90 17.22 35.86 10.13
N SER A 91 18.55 36.03 9.89
CA SER A 91 19.23 35.43 8.75
C SER A 91 19.25 33.87 8.84
N ASN A 92 19.05 33.20 7.72
CA ASN A 92 19.32 31.77 7.66
C ASN A 92 20.83 31.54 7.72
N ARG A 93 21.29 30.81 8.74
CA ARG A 93 22.72 30.56 8.99
C ARG A 93 23.24 29.41 8.14
N ALA A 94 22.35 28.46 7.81
CA ALA A 94 22.68 27.35 6.94
C ALA A 94 21.50 26.99 6.03
N VAL A 95 21.82 26.21 5.01
CA VAL A 95 20.83 25.49 4.17
C VAL A 95 21.20 24.03 4.23
N SER A 96 20.25 23.20 4.70
CA SER A 96 20.36 21.76 4.72
C SER A 96 19.78 21.21 3.43
N LEU A 97 20.54 20.37 2.74
CA LEU A 97 20.10 19.66 1.53
C LEU A 97 20.15 18.17 1.80
N VAL A 98 19.15 17.48 1.28
CA VAL A 98 19.10 16.01 1.28
C VAL A 98 19.05 15.55 -0.17
N PHE A 99 19.96 14.66 -0.53
CA PHE A 99 20.04 14.06 -1.87
C PHE A 99 19.78 12.56 -1.79
N GLY A 100 19.00 12.04 -2.72
CA GLY A 100 18.69 10.62 -2.81
C GLY A 100 17.84 10.35 -4.04
N GLY A 101 17.06 9.27 -3.97
CA GLY A 101 16.17 8.91 -5.06
C GLY A 101 15.35 7.67 -4.74
N ASN A 102 14.87 7.02 -5.79
CA ASN A 102 14.17 5.75 -5.68
C ASN A 102 14.97 4.77 -4.82
N ARG A 103 14.29 4.16 -3.83
CA ARG A 103 14.92 3.29 -2.83
C ARG A 103 15.68 2.12 -3.44
N GLU A 104 15.09 1.46 -4.39
CA GLU A 104 15.69 0.29 -5.04
C GLU A 104 16.98 0.68 -5.77
N GLN A 105 16.94 1.78 -6.52
CA GLN A 105 18.10 2.30 -7.22
C GLN A 105 19.21 2.76 -6.27
N MET A 106 18.85 3.48 -5.19
CA MET A 106 19.82 3.92 -4.17
C MET A 106 20.44 2.73 -3.44
N ARG A 107 19.65 1.70 -3.08
CA ARG A 107 20.16 0.46 -2.49
C ARG A 107 21.09 -0.29 -3.44
N LYS A 108 20.76 -0.34 -4.73
CA LYS A 108 21.64 -0.94 -5.74
C LYS A 108 22.97 -0.21 -5.86
N LEU A 109 22.98 1.11 -5.81
CA LEU A 109 24.20 1.91 -5.79
C LEU A 109 25.02 1.67 -4.51
N ALA A 110 24.36 1.56 -3.37
CA ALA A 110 25.00 1.44 -2.07
C ALA A 110 25.51 0.02 -1.76
N PHE A 111 24.77 -1.01 -2.17
CA PHE A 111 25.02 -2.39 -1.72
C PHE A 111 25.07 -3.39 -2.88
N GLY A 112 24.87 -2.97 -4.14
CA GLY A 112 24.82 -3.88 -5.28
C GLY A 112 23.66 -4.88 -5.16
N ASP A 113 23.97 -6.16 -5.39
CA ASP A 113 23.00 -7.26 -5.31
C ASP A 113 22.95 -7.91 -3.91
N GLN A 114 23.59 -7.31 -2.90
CA GLN A 114 23.57 -7.83 -1.53
C GLN A 114 22.18 -7.72 -0.93
N THR A 115 21.74 -8.77 -0.23
CA THR A 115 20.47 -8.79 0.47
C THR A 115 20.59 -8.02 1.78
N ILE A 116 19.80 -6.96 1.93
CA ILE A 116 19.69 -6.18 3.15
C ILE A 116 18.54 -6.71 3.99
N SER A 117 18.85 -7.24 5.16
CA SER A 117 17.85 -7.64 6.15
C SER A 117 17.18 -6.41 6.74
N GLU A 118 15.86 -6.34 6.68
CA GLU A 118 15.08 -5.25 7.30
C GLU A 118 15.05 -5.34 8.84
N ASN A 119 15.59 -6.42 9.39
CA ASN A 119 15.58 -6.71 10.83
C ASN A 119 16.88 -6.30 11.55
N GLY A 120 17.69 -5.45 10.95
CA GLY A 120 18.85 -4.84 11.61
C GLY A 120 20.08 -5.75 11.83
N ASN A 121 20.16 -6.90 11.18
CA ASN A 121 21.36 -7.77 11.23
C ASN A 121 22.06 -7.79 9.87
N ASN A 122 22.87 -6.78 9.61
CA ASN A 122 23.59 -6.58 8.34
C ASN A 122 25.09 -6.37 8.55
N TRP A 123 25.68 -7.06 9.53
CA TRP A 123 27.10 -6.95 9.84
C TRP A 123 28.01 -7.44 8.69
N ASP A 124 27.49 -8.34 7.85
CA ASP A 124 28.23 -8.91 6.72
C ASP A 124 28.04 -8.10 5.41
N VAL A 125 27.28 -7.02 5.45
CA VAL A 125 27.02 -6.17 4.29
C VAL A 125 28.09 -5.10 4.18
N ASP A 126 28.66 -4.94 2.97
CA ASP A 126 29.62 -3.88 2.66
C ASP A 126 29.06 -2.86 1.65
N SER A 127 29.59 -1.64 1.69
CA SER A 127 29.24 -0.63 0.70
C SER A 127 29.93 -0.91 -0.63
N CYS A 128 29.25 -0.57 -1.72
CA CYS A 128 29.78 -0.69 -3.09
C CYS A 128 30.34 0.63 -3.59
N SER A 129 31.35 0.58 -4.44
CA SER A 129 31.94 1.77 -5.09
C SER A 129 30.94 2.61 -5.90
N GLY A 130 29.74 2.11 -6.15
CA GLY A 130 28.65 2.84 -6.80
C GLY A 130 28.22 4.06 -5.99
N ILE A 131 28.02 3.87 -4.67
CA ILE A 131 27.60 4.97 -3.79
C ILE A 131 28.73 5.96 -3.55
N ASP A 132 29.98 5.51 -3.52
CA ASP A 132 31.16 6.36 -3.36
C ASP A 132 31.29 7.34 -4.53
N ARG A 133 31.16 6.83 -5.75
CA ARG A 133 31.20 7.66 -6.98
C ARG A 133 30.02 8.63 -7.02
N TRP A 134 28.83 8.14 -6.68
CA TRP A 134 27.65 8.99 -6.62
C TRP A 134 27.83 10.11 -5.60
N ALA A 135 28.31 9.80 -4.41
CA ALA A 135 28.54 10.79 -3.35
C ALA A 135 29.55 11.86 -3.76
N LYS A 136 30.64 11.48 -4.41
CA LYS A 136 31.63 12.43 -4.95
C LYS A 136 31.03 13.36 -5.98
N ASP A 137 30.27 12.81 -6.93
CA ASP A 137 29.66 13.63 -7.98
C ASP A 137 28.58 14.61 -7.42
N ILE A 138 27.85 14.18 -6.39
CA ILE A 138 26.88 15.06 -5.71
C ILE A 138 27.62 16.12 -4.87
N TYR A 139 28.74 15.76 -4.24
CA TYR A 139 29.61 16.73 -3.56
C TYR A 139 30.15 17.77 -4.54
N ASP A 140 30.68 17.34 -5.69
CA ASP A 140 31.18 18.21 -6.74
C ASP A 140 30.07 19.11 -7.31
N PHE A 141 28.84 18.56 -7.44
CA PHE A 141 27.67 19.35 -7.77
C PHE A 141 27.44 20.47 -6.73
N CYS A 142 27.48 20.15 -5.43
CA CYS A 142 27.34 21.16 -4.39
C CYS A 142 28.45 22.21 -4.46
N CYS A 143 29.68 21.80 -4.72
CA CYS A 143 30.83 22.70 -4.86
C CYS A 143 30.68 23.66 -6.05
N ARG A 144 30.22 23.16 -7.20
CA ARG A 144 29.97 24.00 -8.41
C ARG A 144 28.82 24.98 -8.19
N GLU A 145 27.73 24.54 -7.55
CA GLU A 145 26.54 25.38 -7.38
C GLU A 145 26.69 26.41 -6.28
N PHE A 146 27.37 26.07 -5.17
CA PHE A 146 27.35 26.87 -3.94
C PHE A 146 28.74 27.35 -3.52
N GLY A 147 29.79 26.82 -4.13
CA GLY A 147 31.18 27.03 -3.73
C GLY A 147 31.63 26.03 -2.66
N GLU A 148 32.78 25.38 -2.88
CA GLU A 148 33.28 24.33 -1.98
C GLU A 148 33.44 24.83 -0.54
N GLU A 149 33.91 26.06 -0.36
CA GLU A 149 34.12 26.67 0.97
C GLU A 149 32.83 26.91 1.75
N ASN A 150 31.70 26.86 1.08
CA ASN A 150 30.38 26.95 1.68
C ASN A 150 29.83 25.59 2.12
N VAL A 151 30.38 24.48 1.60
CA VAL A 151 30.01 23.13 1.99
C VAL A 151 30.72 22.78 3.30
N VAL A 152 30.06 22.93 4.43
CA VAL A 152 30.66 22.70 5.75
C VAL A 152 30.49 21.26 6.25
N SER A 153 29.57 20.51 5.65
CA SER A 153 29.36 19.10 5.91
C SER A 153 28.75 18.43 4.70
N PHE A 154 29.24 17.24 4.38
CA PHE A 154 28.62 16.33 3.41
C PHE A 154 28.75 14.89 3.93
N ILE A 155 27.63 14.30 4.36
CA ILE A 155 27.60 13.01 5.02
C ILE A 155 26.63 12.11 4.27
N VAL A 156 27.03 10.86 4.04
CA VAL A 156 26.21 9.82 3.42
C VAL A 156 25.77 8.82 4.48
N HIS A 157 24.47 8.62 4.57
CA HIS A 157 23.86 7.66 5.47
C HIS A 157 23.49 6.39 4.70
N LEU A 158 24.03 5.28 5.14
CA LEU A 158 23.76 3.93 4.65
C LEU A 158 23.04 3.07 5.69
N ASP A 159 22.87 3.60 6.89
CA ASP A 159 22.23 2.95 8.03
C ASP A 159 20.72 3.19 8.13
N GLU A 160 20.13 3.87 7.17
CA GLU A 160 18.69 4.10 7.08
C GLU A 160 18.05 3.26 5.96
N LEU A 161 16.71 3.23 5.91
CA LEU A 161 15.96 2.46 4.90
C LEU A 161 16.32 2.82 3.47
N ASN A 162 16.58 4.10 3.22
CA ASN A 162 16.95 4.62 1.91
C ASN A 162 18.30 5.30 2.00
N PRO A 163 19.36 4.81 1.34
CA PRO A 163 20.64 5.50 1.27
C PRO A 163 20.49 6.91 0.73
N HIS A 164 21.10 7.90 1.38
CA HIS A 164 21.00 9.31 1.00
C HIS A 164 22.18 10.12 1.51
N ALA A 165 22.36 11.32 1.00
CA ALA A 165 23.38 12.25 1.45
C ALA A 165 22.77 13.51 2.06
N HIS A 166 23.35 13.98 3.14
CA HIS A 166 23.10 15.29 3.74
C HIS A 166 24.23 16.24 3.43
N ALA A 167 23.92 17.37 2.80
CA ALA A 167 24.86 18.47 2.67
C ALA A 167 24.41 19.68 3.49
N VAL A 168 25.32 20.33 4.19
CA VAL A 168 25.06 21.56 4.93
C VAL A 168 25.88 22.68 4.30
N ILE A 169 25.19 23.68 3.79
CA ILE A 169 25.77 24.82 3.09
C ILE A 169 25.60 26.07 3.95
N VAL A 170 26.69 26.78 4.22
CA VAL A 170 26.63 28.12 4.79
C VAL A 170 26.51 29.13 3.64
N PRO A 171 25.39 29.86 3.52
CA PRO A 171 25.11 30.64 2.31
C PRO A 171 25.86 31.99 2.32
N ILE A 172 27.21 31.94 2.21
CA ILE A 172 28.09 33.10 2.13
C ILE A 172 28.30 33.43 0.66
N THR A 173 27.92 34.62 0.27
CA THR A 173 28.08 35.15 -1.09
C THR A 173 29.53 35.53 -1.39
N LYS A 174 29.89 35.71 -2.64
CA LYS A 174 31.27 36.09 -3.04
C LYS A 174 31.75 37.40 -2.45
N ASP A 175 30.82 38.30 -2.11
CA ASP A 175 31.10 39.61 -1.48
C ASP A 175 31.05 39.52 0.08
N GLY A 176 31.04 38.30 0.64
CA GLY A 176 31.13 38.07 2.08
C GLY A 176 29.83 38.31 2.87
N ARG A 177 28.67 38.37 2.21
CA ARG A 177 27.37 38.50 2.91
C ARG A 177 26.75 37.13 3.19
N LEU A 178 26.10 36.99 4.35
CA LEU A 178 25.30 35.79 4.67
C LEU A 178 23.90 35.94 4.06
N SER A 179 23.63 35.28 2.93
CA SER A 179 22.37 35.44 2.20
C SER A 179 21.91 34.15 1.52
N ALA A 180 21.05 33.37 2.19
CA ALA A 180 20.39 32.24 1.56
C ALA A 180 19.41 32.67 0.44
N LYS A 181 18.96 33.93 0.46
CA LYS A 181 18.11 34.47 -0.60
C LYS A 181 18.90 34.59 -1.92
N ASP A 182 20.11 35.15 -1.86
CA ASP A 182 20.94 35.39 -3.04
C ASP A 182 21.48 34.08 -3.63
N MET A 183 21.72 33.07 -2.79
CA MET A 183 22.25 31.78 -3.22
C MET A 183 21.17 30.82 -3.72
N PHE A 184 20.05 30.67 -3.02
CA PHE A 184 19.01 29.68 -3.28
C PHE A 184 17.67 30.27 -3.73
N GLY A 185 17.52 31.56 -3.71
CA GLY A 185 16.28 32.24 -4.05
C GLY A 185 16.44 33.16 -5.25
N GLY A 186 15.80 34.29 -5.19
CA GLY A 186 15.84 35.35 -6.18
C GLY A 186 15.17 36.58 -5.61
N ASN A 187 15.08 37.64 -6.41
CA ASN A 187 14.43 38.88 -6.00
C ASN A 187 12.91 38.72 -5.85
N ASP A 188 12.33 37.76 -6.57
CA ASP A 188 10.92 37.45 -6.53
C ASP A 188 10.67 35.93 -6.57
N MET A 189 9.41 35.53 -6.41
CA MET A 189 8.97 34.13 -6.40
C MET A 189 9.20 33.39 -7.73
N ASN A 190 9.16 34.11 -8.84
CA ASN A 190 9.34 33.48 -10.17
C ASN A 190 10.82 33.14 -10.40
N GLN A 191 11.72 34.05 -10.05
CA GLN A 191 13.16 33.79 -10.08
C GLN A 191 13.54 32.64 -9.16
N ALA A 192 12.98 32.59 -7.95
CA ALA A 192 13.22 31.50 -7.02
C ALA A 192 12.74 30.14 -7.59
N ARG A 193 11.57 30.11 -8.20
CA ARG A 193 11.03 28.89 -8.86
C ARG A 193 11.88 28.47 -10.06
N THR A 194 12.30 29.41 -10.88
CA THR A 194 13.16 29.13 -12.03
C THR A 194 14.50 28.56 -11.59
N ARG A 195 15.16 29.20 -10.64
CA ARG A 195 16.43 28.72 -10.08
C ARG A 195 16.30 27.33 -9.47
N MET A 196 15.22 27.05 -8.79
CA MET A 196 14.96 25.73 -8.21
C MET A 196 14.79 24.67 -9.30
N ARG A 197 14.05 24.97 -10.38
CA ARG A 197 13.88 24.06 -11.52
C ARG A 197 15.19 23.77 -12.23
N GLU A 198 16.00 24.79 -12.45
CA GLU A 198 17.33 24.66 -13.05
C GLU A 198 18.25 23.80 -12.19
N LEU A 199 18.24 24.00 -10.88
CA LEU A 199 19.04 23.23 -9.93
C LEU A 199 18.66 21.74 -9.99
N HIS A 200 17.34 21.43 -10.00
CA HIS A 200 16.87 20.05 -10.19
C HIS A 200 17.25 19.47 -11.56
N SER A 201 17.28 20.27 -12.62
CA SER A 201 17.68 19.81 -13.97
C SER A 201 19.18 19.51 -14.01
N ARG A 202 20.03 20.38 -13.48
CA ARG A 202 21.49 20.15 -13.41
C ARG A 202 21.84 18.97 -12.49
N LEU A 203 21.06 18.74 -11.42
CA LEU A 203 21.22 17.54 -10.60
C LEU A 203 20.85 16.28 -11.40
N ALA A 204 19.83 16.34 -12.26
CA ALA A 204 19.45 15.22 -13.09
C ALA A 204 20.55 14.82 -14.09
N GLU A 205 21.26 15.79 -14.65
CA GLU A 205 22.41 15.55 -15.53
C GLU A 205 23.52 14.76 -14.80
N VAL A 206 23.74 15.06 -13.50
CA VAL A 206 24.67 14.30 -12.66
C VAL A 206 24.16 12.89 -12.37
N ASN A 207 22.86 12.77 -12.13
CA ASN A 207 22.23 11.54 -11.69
C ASN A 207 21.92 10.55 -12.83
N GLU A 208 21.89 10.99 -14.08
CA GLU A 208 21.56 10.18 -15.25
C GLU A 208 22.41 8.90 -15.32
N LYS A 209 23.73 9.01 -15.15
CA LYS A 209 24.65 7.87 -15.16
C LYS A 209 24.46 6.88 -14.00
N TYR A 210 23.72 7.28 -12.99
CA TYR A 210 23.34 6.44 -11.84
C TYR A 210 21.94 5.86 -11.99
N GLY A 211 21.29 6.06 -13.15
CA GLY A 211 19.95 5.56 -13.42
C GLY A 211 18.86 6.24 -12.59
N LEU A 212 19.10 7.47 -12.15
CA LEU A 212 18.11 8.32 -11.48
C LEU A 212 17.66 9.42 -12.43
N GLU A 213 16.36 9.53 -12.62
CA GLU A 213 15.72 10.47 -13.53
C GLU A 213 15.21 11.71 -12.80
N ARG A 214 15.12 12.82 -13.52
CA ARG A 214 14.45 14.01 -13.01
C ARG A 214 12.99 13.71 -12.64
N GLY A 215 12.54 14.22 -11.51
CA GLY A 215 11.12 14.22 -11.16
C GLY A 215 10.29 15.05 -12.15
N ASP A 216 8.99 14.76 -12.21
CA ASP A 216 8.07 15.47 -13.08
C ASP A 216 7.98 16.95 -12.70
N ASP A 217 7.80 17.82 -13.69
CA ASP A 217 7.69 19.25 -13.42
C ASP A 217 6.39 19.55 -12.68
N ILE A 218 6.52 20.25 -11.55
CA ILE A 218 5.40 20.71 -10.73
C ILE A 218 4.37 21.51 -11.54
N THR A 219 4.80 22.23 -12.56
CA THR A 219 3.89 23.01 -13.40
C THR A 219 2.99 22.15 -14.27
N ILE A 220 3.46 20.91 -14.58
CA ILE A 220 2.71 19.93 -15.36
C ILE A 220 1.83 19.08 -14.45
N THR A 221 2.37 18.61 -13.34
CA THR A 221 1.67 17.70 -12.42
C THR A 221 0.76 18.41 -11.42
N GLY A 222 0.96 19.71 -11.19
CA GLY A 222 0.29 20.45 -10.12
C GLY A 222 0.64 19.95 -8.71
N ALA A 223 1.63 19.07 -8.58
CA ALA A 223 2.00 18.47 -7.31
C ALA A 223 2.41 19.54 -6.29
N LYS A 224 1.87 19.43 -5.08
CA LYS A 224 2.25 20.29 -3.95
C LYS A 224 3.06 19.47 -2.96
N HIS A 225 4.05 20.11 -2.36
CA HIS A 225 4.76 19.51 -1.24
C HIS A 225 3.76 19.17 -0.13
N LYS A 226 3.73 17.89 0.26
CA LYS A 226 2.90 17.39 1.35
C LYS A 226 3.81 16.89 2.46
N SER A 227 3.46 17.18 3.71
CA SER A 227 4.13 16.56 4.82
C SER A 227 3.91 15.03 4.78
N THR A 228 4.84 14.27 5.32
CA THR A 228 4.71 12.80 5.42
C THR A 228 3.40 12.40 6.12
N GLU A 229 2.97 13.17 7.10
CA GLU A 229 1.72 12.93 7.81
C GLU A 229 0.48 13.17 6.93
N THR A 230 0.48 14.26 6.17
CA THR A 230 -0.61 14.55 5.20
C THR A 230 -0.70 13.46 4.15
N TYR A 231 0.44 13.03 3.61
CA TYR A 231 0.51 11.97 2.62
C TYR A 231 -0.01 10.63 3.16
N ARG A 232 0.36 10.26 4.40
CA ARG A 232 -0.14 9.06 5.07
C ARG A 232 -1.65 9.10 5.29
N ARG A 233 -2.20 10.26 5.69
CA ARG A 233 -3.65 10.43 5.89
C ARG A 233 -4.40 10.24 4.59
N GLU A 234 -3.94 10.87 3.51
CA GLU A 234 -4.56 10.73 2.18
C GLU A 234 -4.54 9.27 1.70
N LEU A 235 -3.40 8.56 1.86
CA LEU A 235 -3.32 7.13 1.53
C LEU A 235 -4.28 6.28 2.37
N ALA A 236 -4.42 6.58 3.65
CA ALA A 236 -5.37 5.87 4.52
C ALA A 236 -6.82 6.07 4.07
N ASP A 237 -7.18 7.30 3.71
CA ASP A 237 -8.51 7.62 3.21
C ASP A 237 -8.76 6.97 1.84
N GLU A 238 -7.78 6.94 0.96
CA GLU A 238 -7.86 6.25 -0.33
C GLU A 238 -8.05 4.74 -0.15
N CYS A 239 -7.27 4.10 0.72
CA CYS A 239 -7.44 2.68 1.05
C CYS A 239 -8.84 2.38 1.60
N ARG A 240 -9.36 3.25 2.47
CA ARG A 240 -10.72 3.10 3.02
C ARG A 240 -11.78 3.20 1.93
N ASN A 241 -11.65 4.18 1.03
CA ASN A 241 -12.59 4.39 -0.06
C ASN A 241 -12.58 3.20 -1.04
N LEU A 242 -11.40 2.71 -1.42
CA LEU A 242 -11.24 1.53 -2.28
C LEU A 242 -11.81 0.27 -1.62
N SER A 243 -11.58 0.08 -0.32
CA SER A 243 -12.14 -1.04 0.43
C SER A 243 -13.67 -1.02 0.43
N ASN A 244 -14.27 0.15 0.66
CA ASN A 244 -15.73 0.33 0.60
C ASN A 244 -16.28 0.05 -0.80
N GLU A 245 -15.59 0.52 -1.85
CA GLU A 245 -16.00 0.26 -3.24
C GLU A 245 -15.96 -1.22 -3.57
N VAL A 246 -14.89 -1.92 -3.16
CA VAL A 246 -14.78 -3.39 -3.31
C VAL A 246 -15.93 -4.09 -2.59
N GLY A 247 -16.28 -3.67 -1.37
CA GLY A 247 -17.40 -4.22 -0.61
C GLY A 247 -18.75 -4.06 -1.33
N MET A 248 -19.04 -2.86 -1.81
CA MET A 248 -20.27 -2.58 -2.58
C MET A 248 -20.35 -3.42 -3.86
N LYS A 249 -19.24 -3.55 -4.60
CA LYS A 249 -19.18 -4.34 -5.83
C LYS A 249 -19.35 -5.84 -5.59
N LYS A 250 -18.79 -6.37 -4.48
CA LYS A 250 -19.02 -7.78 -4.08
C LYS A 250 -20.49 -8.06 -3.81
N THR A 251 -21.18 -7.16 -3.11
CA THR A 251 -22.61 -7.30 -2.83
C THR A 251 -23.43 -7.28 -4.14
N LEU A 252 -23.10 -6.38 -5.05
CA LEU A 252 -23.75 -6.31 -6.35
C LEU A 252 -23.54 -7.59 -7.18
N LEU A 253 -22.31 -8.12 -7.24
CA LEU A 253 -21.99 -9.39 -7.90
C LEU A 253 -22.79 -10.56 -7.33
N SER A 254 -22.91 -10.64 -6.01
CA SER A 254 -23.73 -11.67 -5.34
C SER A 254 -25.20 -11.57 -5.78
N GLY A 255 -25.73 -10.36 -5.89
CA GLY A 255 -27.09 -10.12 -6.40
C GLY A 255 -27.26 -10.54 -7.85
N LEU A 256 -26.33 -10.19 -8.72
CA LEU A 256 -26.33 -10.57 -10.13
C LEU A 256 -26.24 -12.07 -10.34
N ASN A 257 -25.35 -12.75 -9.61
CA ASN A 257 -25.22 -14.20 -9.69
C ASN A 257 -26.52 -14.92 -9.28
N ARG A 258 -27.21 -14.44 -8.24
CA ARG A 258 -28.55 -14.98 -7.91
C ARG A 258 -29.57 -14.76 -9.04
N SER A 259 -29.52 -13.60 -9.72
CA SER A 259 -30.40 -13.31 -10.85
C SER A 259 -30.09 -14.18 -12.04
N ILE A 260 -28.82 -14.45 -12.34
CA ILE A 260 -28.36 -15.37 -13.39
C ILE A 260 -28.91 -16.78 -13.11
N THR A 261 -28.72 -17.32 -11.90
CA THR A 261 -29.22 -18.65 -11.54
C THR A 261 -30.76 -18.77 -11.69
N LYS A 262 -31.50 -17.71 -11.31
CA LYS A 262 -32.95 -17.66 -11.53
C LYS A 262 -33.32 -17.65 -13.01
N ALA A 263 -32.59 -16.89 -13.83
CA ALA A 263 -32.81 -16.82 -15.26
C ALA A 263 -32.50 -18.17 -15.95
N GLU A 264 -31.39 -18.81 -15.58
CA GLU A 264 -31.02 -20.14 -16.08
C GLU A 264 -32.08 -21.20 -15.73
N THR A 265 -32.58 -21.22 -14.50
CA THR A 265 -33.65 -22.11 -14.07
C THR A 265 -34.92 -21.87 -14.85
N LYS A 266 -35.30 -20.60 -15.10
CA LYS A 266 -36.43 -20.24 -15.92
C LYS A 266 -36.28 -20.69 -17.39
N ILE A 267 -35.11 -20.52 -17.98
CA ILE A 267 -34.77 -20.94 -19.32
C ILE A 267 -34.92 -22.47 -19.45
N LYS A 268 -34.34 -23.21 -18.49
CA LYS A 268 -34.46 -24.70 -18.48
C LYS A 268 -35.91 -25.15 -18.41
N ALA A 269 -36.73 -24.52 -17.56
CA ALA A 269 -38.16 -24.84 -17.50
C ALA A 269 -38.90 -24.52 -18.80
N LEU A 270 -38.62 -23.37 -19.42
CA LEU A 270 -39.20 -23.01 -20.72
C LEU A 270 -38.76 -23.94 -21.86
N GLN A 271 -37.49 -24.37 -21.87
CA GLN A 271 -36.98 -25.36 -22.84
C GLN A 271 -37.74 -26.69 -22.74
N THR A 272 -37.97 -27.18 -21.51
CA THR A 272 -38.75 -28.39 -21.28
C THR A 272 -40.20 -28.22 -21.79
N MET A 273 -40.84 -27.08 -21.51
CA MET A 273 -42.19 -26.79 -21.99
C MET A 273 -42.25 -26.74 -23.53
N VAL A 274 -41.28 -26.08 -24.16
CA VAL A 274 -41.17 -26.02 -25.63
C VAL A 274 -41.02 -27.40 -26.20
N SER A 275 -40.13 -28.24 -25.68
CA SER A 275 -39.92 -29.62 -26.14
C SER A 275 -41.19 -30.48 -26.02
N ASN A 276 -41.95 -30.37 -24.92
CA ASN A 276 -43.19 -31.07 -24.72
C ASN A 276 -44.27 -30.60 -25.70
N LEU A 277 -44.39 -29.32 -25.98
CA LEU A 277 -45.31 -28.77 -26.94
C LEU A 277 -44.96 -29.15 -28.40
N GLU A 278 -43.67 -29.19 -28.74
CA GLU A 278 -43.20 -29.68 -30.06
C GLU A 278 -43.56 -31.15 -30.27
N LYS A 279 -43.42 -32.00 -29.24
CA LYS A 279 -43.90 -33.38 -29.30
C LYS A 279 -45.42 -33.45 -29.50
N ALA A 280 -46.17 -32.69 -28.72
CA ALA A 280 -47.63 -32.65 -28.83
C ALA A 280 -48.07 -32.12 -30.21
N GLU A 281 -47.36 -31.17 -30.80
CA GLU A 281 -47.63 -30.72 -32.18
C GLU A 281 -47.40 -31.84 -33.20
N ALA A 282 -46.26 -32.55 -33.08
CA ALA A 282 -45.93 -33.67 -33.97
C ALA A 282 -46.97 -34.81 -33.86
N ASP A 283 -47.37 -35.18 -32.64
CA ASP A 283 -48.40 -36.20 -32.40
C ASP A 283 -49.74 -35.80 -33.01
N LYS A 284 -50.16 -34.54 -32.90
CA LYS A 284 -51.42 -34.05 -33.53
C LYS A 284 -51.33 -34.02 -35.03
N GLN A 285 -50.18 -33.69 -35.59
CA GLN A 285 -49.94 -33.72 -37.03
C GLN A 285 -50.02 -35.16 -37.56
N ALA A 286 -49.39 -36.12 -36.86
CA ALA A 286 -49.48 -37.54 -37.21
C ALA A 286 -50.92 -38.05 -37.17
N THR A 287 -51.66 -37.73 -36.09
CA THR A 287 -53.06 -38.08 -35.96
C THR A 287 -53.91 -37.51 -37.11
N ILE A 288 -53.70 -36.31 -37.54
CA ILE A 288 -54.40 -35.72 -38.70
C ILE A 288 -54.09 -36.50 -40.00
N ALA A 289 -52.78 -36.80 -40.19
CA ALA A 289 -52.36 -37.55 -41.39
C ALA A 289 -52.99 -38.96 -41.47
N GLU A 290 -53.02 -39.64 -40.30
CA GLU A 290 -53.67 -40.95 -40.17
C GLU A 290 -55.19 -40.90 -40.50
N LEU A 291 -55.86 -39.86 -39.92
CA LEU A 291 -57.31 -39.69 -40.22
C LEU A 291 -57.59 -39.29 -41.67
N GLU A 292 -56.71 -38.47 -42.27
CA GLU A 292 -56.83 -38.10 -43.70
C GLU A 292 -56.58 -39.30 -44.61
N ASP A 293 -55.66 -40.20 -44.27
CA ASP A 293 -55.42 -41.43 -45.04
C ASP A 293 -56.57 -42.44 -44.89
N TYR A 294 -57.07 -42.61 -43.64
CA TYR A 294 -58.24 -43.41 -43.38
C TYR A 294 -59.47 -42.94 -44.16
N MET A 295 -59.71 -41.61 -44.21
CA MET A 295 -60.80 -40.98 -44.94
C MET A 295 -60.69 -41.24 -46.46
N ARG A 296 -59.47 -41.32 -47.03
CA ARG A 296 -59.24 -41.65 -48.45
C ARG A 296 -59.62 -43.07 -48.79
N ASN A 297 -59.42 -44.00 -47.83
CA ASN A 297 -59.61 -45.45 -48.07
C ASN A 297 -60.99 -45.96 -47.67
N HIS A 298 -61.82 -45.17 -46.94
CA HIS A 298 -63.12 -45.57 -46.42
C HIS A 298 -64.18 -44.48 -46.66
N LEU A 299 -64.97 -44.65 -47.76
CA LEU A 299 -65.99 -43.71 -48.26
C LEU A 299 -67.26 -43.60 -47.40
N GLY A 300 -67.54 -44.56 -46.48
CA GLY A 300 -68.77 -44.61 -45.68
C GLY A 300 -68.85 -43.62 -44.46
N ASP A 301 -67.75 -43.30 -43.85
CA ASP A 301 -67.71 -42.52 -42.57
C ASP A 301 -67.16 -41.12 -42.73
N ALA A 302 -67.14 -40.58 -43.94
CA ALA A 302 -66.45 -39.31 -44.26
C ALA A 302 -66.88 -38.09 -43.44
N VAL A 303 -68.13 -37.99 -42.99
CA VAL A 303 -68.64 -36.85 -42.24
C VAL A 303 -68.10 -36.84 -40.82
N GLU A 304 -68.10 -38.01 -40.15
CA GLU A 304 -67.59 -38.12 -38.76
C GLU A 304 -66.06 -37.92 -38.72
N ILE A 305 -65.33 -38.52 -39.67
CA ILE A 305 -63.86 -38.36 -39.77
C ILE A 305 -63.49 -36.90 -40.07
N LYS A 306 -64.23 -36.21 -40.92
CA LYS A 306 -64.03 -34.80 -41.24
C LYS A 306 -64.25 -33.92 -40.01
N ALA A 307 -65.27 -34.25 -39.16
CA ALA A 307 -65.49 -33.58 -37.88
C ALA A 307 -64.32 -33.82 -36.93
N LYS A 308 -63.76 -35.03 -36.83
CA LYS A 308 -62.56 -35.34 -35.99
C LYS A 308 -61.34 -34.62 -36.51
N ILE A 309 -61.09 -34.60 -37.81
CA ILE A 309 -59.98 -33.84 -38.39
C ILE A 309 -60.11 -32.36 -38.06
N THR A 310 -61.31 -31.76 -38.18
CA THR A 310 -61.52 -30.34 -37.84
C THR A 310 -61.28 -30.06 -36.37
N ALA A 311 -61.73 -30.91 -35.46
CA ALA A 311 -61.47 -30.81 -34.02
C ALA A 311 -59.98 -30.90 -33.72
N THR A 312 -59.27 -31.89 -34.27
CA THR A 312 -57.84 -32.06 -34.07
C THR A 312 -57.02 -30.91 -34.66
N ARG A 313 -57.43 -30.33 -35.81
CA ARG A 313 -56.83 -29.13 -36.39
C ARG A 313 -56.97 -27.92 -35.47
N LYS A 314 -58.12 -27.77 -34.79
CA LYS A 314 -58.31 -26.72 -33.81
C LYS A 314 -57.39 -26.92 -32.61
N GLU A 315 -57.28 -28.13 -32.08
CA GLU A 315 -56.33 -28.46 -31.01
C GLU A 315 -54.89 -28.21 -31.43
N LEU A 316 -54.51 -28.57 -32.66
CA LEU A 316 -53.20 -28.28 -33.23
C LEU A 316 -52.91 -26.77 -33.27
N TRP A 317 -53.90 -25.99 -33.69
CA TRP A 317 -53.78 -24.52 -33.67
C TRP A 317 -53.53 -24.00 -32.27
N ASP A 318 -54.27 -24.47 -31.26
CA ASP A 318 -54.08 -24.07 -29.85
C ASP A 318 -52.71 -24.47 -29.30
N VAL A 319 -52.19 -25.63 -29.71
CA VAL A 319 -50.83 -26.10 -29.34
C VAL A 319 -49.80 -25.21 -30.00
N ARG A 320 -49.95 -24.85 -31.29
CA ARG A 320 -49.02 -23.95 -32.00
C ARG A 320 -48.99 -22.55 -31.40
N ASP A 321 -50.14 -22.02 -31.03
CA ASP A 321 -50.21 -20.73 -30.38
C ASP A 321 -49.45 -20.73 -29.03
N LYS A 322 -49.68 -21.73 -28.20
CA LYS A 322 -48.94 -21.95 -26.95
C LYS A 322 -47.45 -22.15 -27.17
N LEU A 323 -47.07 -22.88 -28.22
CA LEU A 323 -45.66 -23.12 -28.57
C LEU A 323 -44.98 -21.81 -28.97
N ASN A 324 -45.61 -20.98 -29.79
CA ASN A 324 -45.10 -19.69 -30.21
C ASN A 324 -44.93 -18.76 -29.00
N ASP A 325 -45.92 -18.68 -28.09
CA ASP A 325 -45.82 -17.91 -26.86
C ASP A 325 -44.61 -18.34 -26.01
N LYS A 326 -44.43 -19.67 -25.83
CA LYS A 326 -43.30 -20.17 -25.06
C LYS A 326 -41.96 -19.96 -25.75
N LYS A 327 -41.88 -20.09 -27.10
CA LYS A 327 -40.67 -19.77 -27.87
C LYS A 327 -40.29 -18.30 -27.73
N MET A 328 -41.24 -17.39 -27.79
CA MET A 328 -41.00 -15.96 -27.57
C MET A 328 -40.50 -15.67 -26.15
N LYS A 329 -41.14 -16.25 -25.13
CA LYS A 329 -40.71 -16.09 -23.73
C LYS A 329 -39.31 -16.68 -23.50
N LEU A 330 -38.97 -17.78 -24.13
CA LEU A 330 -37.65 -18.39 -24.09
C LEU A 330 -36.59 -17.48 -24.73
N ALA A 331 -36.88 -16.91 -25.91
CA ALA A 331 -35.98 -15.97 -26.57
C ALA A 331 -35.72 -14.72 -25.70
N GLN A 332 -36.77 -14.16 -25.13
CA GLN A 332 -36.66 -13.00 -24.23
C GLN A 332 -35.84 -13.33 -22.96
N ALA A 333 -36.07 -14.49 -22.36
CA ALA A 333 -35.30 -14.93 -21.20
C ALA A 333 -33.80 -15.15 -21.51
N LYS A 334 -33.49 -15.65 -22.71
CA LYS A 334 -32.08 -15.79 -23.17
C LYS A 334 -31.42 -14.45 -23.35
N LEU A 335 -32.07 -13.45 -23.91
CA LEU A 335 -31.55 -12.07 -24.03
C LEU A 335 -31.30 -11.44 -22.66
N GLN A 336 -32.22 -11.62 -21.72
CA GLN A 336 -32.03 -11.14 -20.36
C GLN A 336 -30.84 -11.83 -19.68
N LEU A 337 -30.62 -13.10 -19.88
CA LEU A 337 -29.46 -13.83 -19.34
C LEU A 337 -28.15 -13.28 -19.92
N ASP A 338 -28.09 -13.08 -21.24
CA ASP A 338 -26.91 -12.54 -21.92
C ASP A 338 -26.54 -11.15 -21.40
N GLU A 339 -27.55 -10.28 -21.19
CA GLU A 339 -27.36 -8.96 -20.62
C GLU A 339 -26.81 -9.03 -19.17
N LEU A 340 -27.38 -9.91 -18.33
CA LEU A 340 -26.90 -10.13 -16.97
C LEU A 340 -25.46 -10.65 -16.95
N GLN A 341 -25.12 -11.58 -17.83
CA GLN A 341 -23.76 -12.12 -17.94
C GLN A 341 -22.75 -11.07 -18.38
N LYS A 342 -23.09 -10.22 -19.35
CA LYS A 342 -22.27 -9.09 -19.77
C LYS A 342 -22.02 -8.10 -18.65
N ASN A 343 -23.07 -7.74 -17.92
CA ASN A 343 -22.95 -6.83 -16.77
C ASN A 343 -22.07 -7.44 -15.67
N THR A 344 -22.22 -8.73 -15.39
CA THR A 344 -21.36 -9.44 -14.42
C THR A 344 -19.90 -9.40 -14.84
N PHE A 345 -19.61 -9.71 -16.11
CA PHE A 345 -18.25 -9.66 -16.65
C PHE A 345 -17.59 -8.29 -16.51
N HIS A 346 -18.34 -7.21 -16.83
CA HIS A 346 -17.83 -5.84 -16.68
C HIS A 346 -17.52 -5.50 -15.20
N ILE A 347 -18.39 -5.90 -14.29
CA ILE A 347 -18.18 -5.65 -12.85
C ILE A 347 -17.00 -6.46 -12.34
N GLU A 348 -16.83 -7.71 -12.76
CA GLU A 348 -15.68 -8.54 -12.37
C GLU A 348 -14.36 -8.00 -12.92
N ALA A 349 -14.34 -7.50 -14.15
CA ALA A 349 -13.17 -6.85 -14.72
C ALA A 349 -12.78 -5.61 -13.92
N ARG A 350 -13.76 -4.76 -13.62
CA ARG A 350 -13.55 -3.56 -12.81
C ARG A 350 -13.10 -3.89 -11.38
N ASN A 351 -13.66 -4.93 -10.77
CA ASN A 351 -13.22 -5.39 -9.45
C ASN A 351 -11.77 -5.88 -9.43
N ARG A 352 -11.31 -6.52 -10.51
CA ARG A 352 -9.90 -6.93 -10.63
C ARG A 352 -8.97 -5.73 -10.69
N GLU A 353 -9.34 -4.69 -11.45
CA GLU A 353 -8.58 -3.43 -11.50
C GLU A 353 -8.51 -2.76 -10.12
N ILE A 354 -9.66 -2.59 -9.45
CA ILE A 354 -9.74 -1.97 -8.12
C ILE A 354 -8.93 -2.78 -7.10
N LYS A 355 -8.98 -4.12 -7.15
CA LYS A 355 -8.16 -4.95 -6.26
C LYS A 355 -6.67 -4.75 -6.49
N ALA A 356 -6.24 -4.68 -7.75
CA ALA A 356 -4.83 -4.43 -8.07
C ALA A 356 -4.37 -3.06 -7.56
N ASP A 357 -5.20 -2.02 -7.73
CA ASP A 357 -4.92 -0.68 -7.22
C ASP A 357 -4.93 -0.66 -5.68
N PHE A 358 -5.88 -1.37 -5.06
CA PHE A 358 -5.94 -1.50 -3.60
C PHE A 358 -4.71 -2.21 -3.05
N GLU A 359 -4.29 -3.33 -3.64
CA GLU A 359 -3.09 -4.05 -3.21
C GLU A 359 -1.85 -3.17 -3.31
N LYS A 360 -1.70 -2.44 -4.41
CA LYS A 360 -0.59 -1.50 -4.61
C LYS A 360 -0.60 -0.37 -3.57
N THR A 361 -1.75 0.22 -3.31
CA THR A 361 -1.94 1.30 -2.33
C THR A 361 -1.78 0.76 -0.90
N ALA A 362 -2.31 -0.44 -0.62
CA ALA A 362 -2.21 -1.09 0.68
C ALA A 362 -0.76 -1.43 1.04
N VAL A 363 0.05 -1.93 0.10
CA VAL A 363 1.49 -2.18 0.32
C VAL A 363 2.21 -0.88 0.69
N SER A 364 1.93 0.21 -0.04
CA SER A 364 2.52 1.53 0.28
C SER A 364 2.07 2.04 1.65
N TYR A 365 0.79 1.89 1.99
CA TYR A 365 0.23 2.27 3.27
C TYR A 365 0.76 1.42 4.43
N GLN A 366 0.85 0.10 4.23
CA GLN A 366 1.43 -0.82 5.22
C GLN A 366 2.85 -0.43 5.58
N GLN A 367 3.70 -0.17 4.58
CA GLN A 367 5.07 0.24 4.82
C GLN A 367 5.15 1.54 5.65
N GLN A 368 4.21 2.44 5.46
CA GLN A 368 4.15 3.69 6.21
C GLN A 368 3.50 3.52 7.60
N MET A 369 2.49 2.63 7.71
CA MET A 369 1.87 2.28 8.99
C MET A 369 2.82 1.51 9.89
N ILE A 370 3.60 0.59 9.32
CA ILE A 370 4.69 -0.10 10.03
C ILE A 370 5.58 0.95 10.69
N ASN A 371 6.05 1.90 9.89
CA ASN A 371 6.91 2.98 10.39
C ASN A 371 6.24 3.83 11.47
N LYS A 372 4.91 4.02 11.43
CA LYS A 372 4.16 4.81 12.42
C LYS A 372 3.81 4.03 13.69
N ILE A 373 3.42 2.77 13.55
CA ILE A 373 3.13 1.87 14.68
C ILE A 373 4.40 1.65 15.51
N TRP A 374 5.52 1.43 14.83
CA TRP A 374 6.82 1.36 15.47
C TRP A 374 7.16 2.67 16.20
N ALA A 375 6.84 3.84 15.65
CA ALA A 375 7.13 5.14 16.25
C ALA A 375 6.30 5.47 17.50
N GLN A 376 5.05 5.02 17.56
CA GLN A 376 4.12 5.45 18.62
C GLN A 376 3.76 4.36 19.63
N ALA A 377 3.74 3.10 19.22
CA ALA A 377 3.27 1.99 20.03
C ALA A 377 4.39 1.09 20.59
N GLY A 378 5.54 1.01 19.90
CA GLY A 378 6.57 0.04 20.20
C GLY A 378 7.12 0.15 21.63
N MET A 379 7.51 1.33 22.04
CA MET A 379 8.12 1.54 23.37
C MET A 379 7.10 1.42 24.52
N LYS A 380 5.88 1.89 24.32
CA LYS A 380 4.86 1.86 25.38
C LYS A 380 4.22 0.48 25.52
N ALA A 381 3.97 -0.18 24.39
CA ALA A 381 3.45 -1.54 24.40
C ALA A 381 4.49 -2.56 24.87
N LEU A 382 5.77 -2.41 24.52
CA LEU A 382 6.85 -3.23 25.05
C LEU A 382 7.06 -3.02 26.56
N ALA A 383 6.97 -1.79 27.03
CA ALA A 383 7.05 -1.51 28.47
C ALA A 383 5.86 -2.12 29.22
N GLU A 384 4.65 -2.07 28.67
CA GLU A 384 3.46 -2.67 29.28
C GLU A 384 3.46 -4.21 29.16
N ILE A 385 3.97 -4.79 28.05
CA ILE A 385 4.16 -6.23 27.92
C ILE A 385 5.25 -6.72 28.87
N ALA A 386 6.36 -5.99 28.99
CA ALA A 386 7.41 -6.29 29.95
C ALA A 386 6.91 -6.21 31.42
N ASP A 387 5.91 -5.36 31.69
CA ASP A 387 5.30 -5.23 33.01
C ASP A 387 4.22 -6.30 33.27
N ILE A 388 3.55 -6.78 32.22
CA ILE A 388 2.55 -7.86 32.29
C ILE A 388 3.20 -9.24 32.30
N TYR A 389 4.30 -9.42 31.60
CA TYR A 389 5.00 -10.69 31.44
C TYR A 389 5.43 -11.34 32.78
N PRO A 390 6.09 -10.62 33.71
CA PRO A 390 6.42 -11.20 35.01
C PRO A 390 5.20 -11.59 35.86
N ARG A 391 4.07 -10.89 35.66
CA ARG A 391 2.81 -11.22 36.35
C ARG A 391 2.13 -12.44 35.74
N MET A 392 2.29 -12.66 34.44
CA MET A 392 1.79 -13.88 33.77
C MET A 392 2.63 -15.10 34.10
N THR A 393 3.94 -14.96 34.26
CA THR A 393 4.85 -16.04 34.67
C THR A 393 4.81 -16.36 36.16
N SER A 394 4.35 -15.45 37.01
CA SER A 394 4.18 -15.68 38.46
C SER A 394 2.88 -16.40 38.82
N THR A 395 1.93 -16.51 37.96
CA THR A 395 0.71 -17.34 38.15
C THR A 395 0.99 -18.72 37.56
N HIS A 396 1.22 -19.68 38.43
CA HIS A 396 1.66 -21.07 38.28
C HIS A 396 0.83 -21.95 37.33
N ASP A 397 0.63 -21.57 36.09
CA ASP A 397 0.14 -22.48 35.06
C ASP A 397 1.17 -22.59 33.92
N SER A 398 2.30 -23.27 34.26
CA SER A 398 3.43 -23.50 33.36
C SER A 398 3.05 -24.30 32.12
N SER A 399 1.96 -25.04 32.13
CA SER A 399 1.50 -25.84 31.00
C SER A 399 1.01 -25.04 29.78
N LEU A 400 0.83 -23.73 29.91
CA LEU A 400 0.47 -22.83 28.82
C LEU A 400 1.69 -22.28 28.06
N PHE A 401 2.88 -22.44 28.61
CA PHE A 401 4.12 -21.79 28.11
C PHE A 401 5.21 -22.77 27.69
N ASP A 402 4.99 -24.08 27.81
CA ASP A 402 5.92 -25.12 27.36
C ASP A 402 6.00 -25.25 25.82
N ASP A 403 5.21 -24.47 25.10
CA ASP A 403 5.20 -24.45 23.64
C ASP A 403 6.24 -23.44 23.12
N SER A 404 6.98 -23.82 22.09
CA SER A 404 7.98 -23.00 21.39
C SER A 404 7.48 -21.60 21.00
N PHE A 405 6.16 -21.45 20.82
CA PHE A 405 5.50 -20.19 20.53
C PHE A 405 5.61 -19.15 21.66
N ALA A 406 5.61 -19.53 22.91
CA ALA A 406 5.78 -18.59 24.02
C ALA A 406 7.22 -18.10 24.15
N MET A 407 8.18 -18.97 23.87
CA MET A 407 9.61 -18.60 23.79
C MET A 407 9.90 -17.73 22.58
N ASP A 408 9.26 -18.01 21.43
CA ASP A 408 9.35 -17.15 20.25
C ASP A 408 8.71 -15.77 20.49
N PHE A 409 7.65 -15.70 21.30
CA PHE A 409 7.06 -14.42 21.74
C PHE A 409 8.00 -13.59 22.61
N ILE A 410 8.78 -14.24 23.47
CA ILE A 410 9.79 -13.60 24.30
C ILE A 410 10.95 -13.06 23.45
N ASN A 411 11.40 -13.88 22.50
CA ASN A 411 12.58 -13.56 21.68
C ASN A 411 12.28 -12.65 20.48
N TYR A 412 11.02 -12.62 20.04
CA TYR A 412 10.58 -11.93 18.82
C TYR A 412 9.24 -11.19 19.00
N GLY A 413 8.96 -10.70 20.22
CA GLY A 413 7.67 -10.10 20.60
C GLY A 413 7.15 -9.02 19.65
N ASP A 414 8.03 -8.22 19.14
CA ASP A 414 7.76 -7.17 18.14
C ASP A 414 7.26 -7.76 16.83
N LYS A 415 7.86 -8.85 16.34
CA LYS A 415 7.43 -9.54 15.12
C LYS A 415 6.12 -10.28 15.32
N ILE A 416 5.88 -10.78 16.51
CA ILE A 416 4.67 -11.53 16.85
C ILE A 416 3.47 -10.60 16.97
N ILE A 417 3.63 -9.44 17.60
CA ILE A 417 2.58 -8.41 17.62
C ILE A 417 2.25 -7.96 16.20
N TYR A 418 3.27 -7.78 15.37
CA TYR A 418 3.12 -7.43 13.96
C TYR A 418 2.40 -8.53 13.18
N CYS A 419 2.87 -9.77 13.28
CA CYS A 419 2.24 -10.92 12.63
C CYS A 419 0.84 -11.18 13.20
N ALA A 420 0.62 -11.00 14.50
CA ALA A 420 -0.69 -11.16 15.11
C ALA A 420 -1.69 -10.10 14.64
N MET A 421 -1.29 -8.84 14.50
CA MET A 421 -2.13 -7.80 13.92
C MET A 421 -2.42 -8.06 12.43
N TYR A 422 -1.42 -8.51 11.68
CA TYR A 422 -1.55 -8.81 10.25
C TYR A 422 -2.42 -10.04 10.00
N LEU A 423 -2.17 -11.13 10.72
CA LEU A 423 -2.98 -12.34 10.71
C LEU A 423 -4.40 -12.06 11.22
N TYR A 424 -4.52 -11.17 12.18
CA TYR A 424 -5.80 -10.77 12.75
C TYR A 424 -6.66 -10.00 11.75
N ILE A 425 -6.11 -8.99 11.10
CA ILE A 425 -6.81 -8.24 10.03
C ILE A 425 -7.14 -9.18 8.86
N GLY A 426 -6.20 -10.03 8.47
CA GLY A 426 -6.40 -11.06 7.44
C GLY A 426 -7.44 -12.10 7.84
N TYR A 427 -7.35 -12.63 9.07
CA TYR A 427 -8.25 -13.65 9.59
C TYR A 427 -9.68 -13.12 9.77
N VAL A 428 -9.87 -11.91 10.26
CA VAL A 428 -11.21 -11.30 10.39
C VAL A 428 -11.82 -11.07 9.00
N ASN A 429 -11.03 -10.61 8.04
CA ASN A 429 -11.50 -10.45 6.65
C ASN A 429 -11.84 -11.79 6.00
N GLU A 430 -11.01 -12.81 6.17
CA GLU A 430 -11.24 -14.17 5.64
C GLU A 430 -12.43 -14.85 6.34
N ALA A 431 -12.52 -14.79 7.67
CA ALA A 431 -13.62 -15.36 8.43
C ALA A 431 -14.95 -14.67 8.12
N THR A 432 -14.97 -13.37 7.95
CA THR A 432 -16.15 -12.61 7.53
C THR A 432 -16.57 -12.99 6.11
N ASN A 433 -15.64 -13.06 5.17
CA ASN A 433 -15.89 -13.49 3.79
C ASN A 433 -16.41 -14.93 3.74
N PHE A 434 -15.83 -15.84 4.54
CA PHE A 434 -16.28 -17.22 4.64
C PHE A 434 -17.69 -17.32 5.21
N ALA A 435 -17.99 -16.64 6.33
CA ALA A 435 -19.30 -16.64 6.94
C ALA A 435 -20.38 -16.06 6.00
N GLU A 436 -20.09 -14.98 5.29
CA GLU A 436 -20.97 -14.40 4.28
C GLU A 436 -21.20 -15.34 3.09
N SER A 437 -20.16 -16.06 2.65
CA SER A 437 -20.26 -17.01 1.53
C SER A 437 -21.11 -18.24 1.86
N GLN A 438 -21.21 -18.63 3.13
CA GLN A 438 -21.98 -19.77 3.61
C GLN A 438 -23.40 -19.40 4.07
N GLY A 439 -23.79 -18.11 3.94
CA GLY A 439 -25.14 -17.65 4.35
C GLY A 439 -25.31 -17.54 5.86
N GLY A 440 -24.25 -17.66 6.62
CA GLY A 440 -24.19 -17.34 8.03
C GLY A 440 -23.99 -15.84 8.20
N GLY A 441 -24.72 -15.21 9.14
CA GLY A 441 -24.42 -13.84 9.56
C GLY A 441 -22.99 -13.84 10.10
N GLY A 442 -22.11 -13.03 9.49
CA GLY A 442 -20.74 -12.88 9.95
C GLY A 442 -20.72 -12.53 11.43
N SER A 443 -19.68 -12.94 12.13
CA SER A 443 -19.42 -12.44 13.47
C SER A 443 -19.48 -10.92 13.38
N ASP A 444 -20.29 -10.31 14.23
CA ASP A 444 -20.52 -8.86 14.23
C ASP A 444 -19.16 -8.17 14.41
N THR A 445 -18.59 -7.66 13.29
CA THR A 445 -17.33 -6.92 13.29
C THR A 445 -17.46 -5.57 14.00
N LYS A 446 -18.66 -5.23 14.49
CA LYS A 446 -18.92 -4.06 15.34
C LYS A 446 -18.01 -4.01 16.56
N ASP A 447 -17.72 -5.16 17.16
CA ASP A 447 -16.90 -5.23 18.37
C ASP A 447 -15.38 -5.05 18.12
N TRP A 448 -14.96 -4.98 16.87
CA TRP A 448 -13.56 -4.89 16.49
C TRP A 448 -13.19 -3.56 15.81
N GLY A 449 -14.19 -2.82 15.38
CA GLY A 449 -14.02 -1.46 14.88
C GLY A 449 -13.61 -0.50 16.01
N ARG A 450 -12.90 0.57 15.69
CA ARG A 450 -12.58 1.64 16.62
C ARG A 450 -13.87 2.39 16.99
N GLU A 451 -14.17 2.50 18.27
CA GLU A 451 -15.29 3.31 18.75
C GLU A 451 -15.01 4.80 18.57
N LYS A 452 -16.08 5.61 18.48
CA LYS A 452 -16.00 7.00 18.01
C LYS A 452 -15.13 7.90 18.90
N ASP A 453 -15.01 7.57 20.17
CA ASP A 453 -14.27 8.32 21.19
C ASP A 453 -13.09 7.54 21.77
N GLU A 454 -12.75 6.38 21.17
CA GLU A 454 -11.67 5.49 21.61
C GLU A 454 -10.34 5.94 20.99
N ASP A 455 -9.30 6.14 21.80
CA ASP A 455 -7.98 6.40 21.28
C ASP A 455 -7.38 5.15 20.64
N GLU A 456 -6.33 5.33 19.81
CA GLU A 456 -5.72 4.25 19.05
C GLU A 456 -5.11 3.16 19.95
N ILE A 457 -4.65 3.54 21.14
CA ILE A 457 -4.02 2.64 22.13
C ILE A 457 -5.09 1.84 22.86
N GLU A 458 -6.20 2.46 23.22
CA GLU A 458 -7.33 1.79 23.86
C GLU A 458 -8.00 0.79 22.91
N TRP A 459 -8.15 1.17 21.66
CA TRP A 459 -8.62 0.27 20.60
C TRP A 459 -7.73 -0.97 20.45
N ILE A 460 -6.40 -0.79 20.36
CA ILE A 460 -5.44 -1.90 20.27
C ILE A 460 -5.51 -2.78 21.51
N ARG A 461 -5.60 -2.20 22.70
CA ARG A 461 -5.75 -2.95 23.96
C ARG A 461 -7.05 -3.77 24.01
N ARG A 462 -8.14 -3.24 23.51
CA ARG A 462 -9.41 -3.93 23.42
C ARG A 462 -9.33 -5.09 22.45
N CYS A 463 -8.76 -4.89 21.28
CA CYS A 463 -8.54 -5.93 20.27
C CYS A 463 -7.63 -7.05 20.78
N LEU A 464 -6.51 -6.73 21.45
CA LEU A 464 -5.61 -7.72 22.04
C LEU A 464 -6.29 -8.54 23.14
N ARG A 465 -7.09 -7.91 24.00
CA ARG A 465 -7.89 -8.63 25.03
C ARG A 465 -8.90 -9.59 24.41
N GLN A 466 -9.49 -9.22 23.29
CA GLN A 466 -10.47 -10.02 22.57
C GLN A 466 -9.79 -11.19 21.83
N ALA A 467 -8.68 -10.95 21.18
CA ALA A 467 -7.84 -11.99 20.56
C ALA A 467 -7.36 -13.02 21.61
N THR A 468 -6.92 -12.56 22.77
CA THR A 468 -6.49 -13.43 23.88
C THR A 468 -7.66 -14.29 24.42
N LYS A 469 -8.87 -13.77 24.42
CA LYS A 469 -10.07 -14.56 24.80
C LYS A 469 -10.40 -15.63 23.77
N MET A 470 -10.20 -15.36 22.49
CA MET A 470 -10.46 -16.31 21.39
C MET A 470 -9.41 -17.42 21.32
N MET A 471 -8.16 -17.13 21.70
CA MET A 471 -7.07 -18.14 21.76
C MET A 471 -7.16 -19.07 22.95
N LYS A 472 -8.03 -18.81 23.94
CA LYS A 472 -8.22 -19.78 25.02
C LYS A 472 -8.93 -21.02 24.46
N PRO A 473 -8.36 -22.24 24.59
CA PRO A 473 -9.01 -23.44 24.14
C PRO A 473 -10.34 -23.58 24.86
N MET A 474 -11.43 -23.66 24.10
CA MET A 474 -12.75 -24.01 24.68
C MET A 474 -12.60 -25.35 25.36
N LYS A 475 -12.73 -25.40 26.69
CA LYS A 475 -12.90 -26.66 27.42
C LYS A 475 -14.10 -27.37 26.80
N ARG A 476 -13.83 -28.44 26.04
CA ARG A 476 -14.89 -29.37 25.60
C ARG A 476 -15.64 -29.79 26.80
N LYS A 477 -16.91 -29.38 26.96
CA LYS A 477 -17.84 -29.99 27.90
C LYS A 477 -17.90 -31.44 27.50
N GLY A 478 -17.41 -32.31 28.39
CA GLY A 478 -17.48 -33.73 28.20
C GLY A 478 -18.93 -34.12 27.99
N LEU A 479 -19.20 -34.82 26.89
CA LEU A 479 -20.42 -35.59 26.76
C LEU A 479 -20.39 -36.65 27.87
N SER A 480 -21.16 -36.46 28.94
CA SER A 480 -21.45 -37.54 29.84
C SER A 480 -22.32 -38.54 29.09
N ARG A 481 -21.85 -39.76 29.02
CA ARG A 481 -22.70 -40.94 28.66
C ARG A 481 -23.76 -41.14 29.69
#